data_0e9d1299ec923e78fcc87438e9d671cb
#
_entry.id   0e9d1299ec923e78fcc87438e9d671cb
#
_cell.length_a   1.000
_cell.length_b   1.000
_cell.length_c   1.000
_cell.angle_alpha   90.00
_cell.angle_beta   90.00
_cell.angle_gamma   90.00
#
_symmetry.space_group_name_H-M   'P 1'
#
loop_
_entity.id
_entity.type
_entity.pdbx_description
1 polymer ?
#
loop_
_entity_poly.entity_id
_entity_poly.type
_entity_poly.pdbx_seq_one_letter_code
_entity_poly.pdbx_strand_id
1 'polypeptide(L)'
;MLQVQPAGLRAENLMQGILHAARICNASPNFHADTLRAVARRVNPKRYELCNKKLRLNRCNSDQILDFVYGVDHVIDVGERVYAGIDLTLNSAGIASKVSKARQLTKMRAHIGIRQFIVVHMVGDWSDPDPAVIRQSTDEFWESLCDAFNGPADRVHSIQFRVS
;
A
#
# COMPACT_ATOMS: atom_id res chain seq x y z
N MET A 1 13.34 -16.73 23.74
CA MET A 1 11.93 -16.40 23.43
C MET A 1 11.88 -15.86 22.02
N LEU A 2 11.27 -16.57 21.10
CA LEU A 2 10.97 -16.05 19.77
C LEU A 2 9.88 -14.96 19.93
N GLN A 3 10.23 -13.70 19.69
CA GLN A 3 9.24 -12.64 19.64
C GLN A 3 8.29 -12.92 18.46
N VAL A 4 7.04 -13.22 18.77
CA VAL A 4 5.99 -13.36 17.73
C VAL A 4 5.76 -11.97 17.12
N GLN A 5 6.13 -11.81 15.87
CA GLN A 5 5.89 -10.55 15.16
C GLN A 5 4.38 -10.25 15.09
N PRO A 6 3.95 -8.99 15.19
CA PRO A 6 2.57 -8.60 14.98
C PRO A 6 2.05 -9.10 13.61
N ALA A 7 0.76 -9.49 13.56
CA ALA A 7 0.17 -10.05 12.33
C ALA A 7 0.28 -9.08 11.13
N GLY A 8 0.10 -7.78 11.36
CA GLY A 8 0.26 -6.76 10.32
C GLY A 8 1.66 -6.76 9.70
N LEU A 9 2.70 -6.78 10.52
CA LEU A 9 4.08 -6.80 10.05
C LEU A 9 4.41 -8.09 9.27
N ARG A 10 3.84 -9.23 9.67
CA ARG A 10 3.99 -10.49 8.92
C ARG A 10 3.33 -10.41 7.55
N ALA A 11 2.16 -9.78 7.46
CA ALA A 11 1.46 -9.55 6.21
C ALA A 11 2.26 -8.67 5.25
N GLU A 12 2.81 -7.56 5.75
CA GLU A 12 3.66 -6.65 4.98
C GLU A 12 4.92 -7.36 4.46
N ASN A 13 5.59 -8.12 5.32
CA ASN A 13 6.78 -8.88 4.94
C ASN A 13 6.46 -9.96 3.88
N LEU A 14 5.33 -10.66 4.02
CA LEU A 14 4.90 -11.63 3.02
C LEU A 14 4.61 -10.95 1.68
N MET A 15 3.88 -9.86 1.67
CA MET A 15 3.59 -9.10 0.45
C MET A 15 4.88 -8.60 -0.21
N GLN A 16 5.82 -8.08 0.56
CA GLN A 16 7.12 -7.67 0.03
C GLN A 16 7.88 -8.84 -0.61
N GLY A 17 7.85 -10.02 0.00
CA GLY A 17 8.44 -11.23 -0.55
C GLY A 17 7.78 -11.67 -1.87
N ILE A 18 6.46 -11.57 -1.96
CA ILE A 18 5.67 -11.86 -3.17
C ILE A 18 6.04 -10.89 -4.30
N LEU A 19 6.07 -9.60 -4.02
CA LEU A 19 6.45 -8.58 -4.99
C LEU A 19 7.88 -8.80 -5.50
N HIS A 20 8.80 -9.12 -4.61
CA HIS A 20 10.18 -9.43 -4.95
C HIS A 20 10.29 -10.69 -5.84
N ALA A 21 9.61 -11.77 -5.47
CA ALA A 21 9.59 -13.01 -6.25
C ALA A 21 8.99 -12.81 -7.66
N ALA A 22 7.97 -11.93 -7.78
CA ALA A 22 7.38 -11.54 -9.06
C ALA A 22 8.23 -10.50 -9.83
N ARG A 23 9.42 -10.15 -9.33
CA ARG A 23 10.30 -9.10 -9.86
C ARG A 23 9.64 -7.70 -9.92
N ILE A 24 8.70 -7.45 -9.04
CA ILE A 24 8.06 -6.16 -8.87
C ILE A 24 8.84 -5.39 -7.80
N CYS A 25 9.53 -4.34 -8.19
CA CYS A 25 10.34 -3.57 -7.27
C CYS A 25 9.47 -2.61 -6.44
N ASN A 26 9.75 -2.54 -5.15
CA ASN A 26 9.23 -1.46 -4.31
C ASN A 26 9.86 -0.13 -4.76
N ALA A 27 9.02 0.81 -5.17
CA ALA A 27 9.43 2.12 -5.66
C ALA A 27 9.54 3.18 -4.56
N SER A 28 9.30 2.85 -3.29
CA SER A 28 9.39 3.79 -2.16
C SER A 28 10.74 4.53 -2.09
N PRO A 29 11.89 3.92 -2.42
CA PRO A 29 13.18 4.62 -2.46
C PRO A 29 13.25 5.79 -3.44
N ASN A 30 12.36 5.84 -4.44
CA ASN A 30 12.30 6.94 -5.41
C ASN A 30 11.63 8.21 -4.84
N PHE A 31 11.07 8.13 -3.64
CA PHE A 31 10.39 9.23 -2.98
C PHE A 31 11.26 9.85 -1.89
N HIS A 32 11.37 11.18 -1.92
CA HIS A 32 12.09 11.94 -0.91
C HIS A 32 11.14 12.45 0.16
N ALA A 33 11.48 12.24 1.42
CA ALA A 33 10.67 12.62 2.57
C ALA A 33 10.28 14.13 2.56
N ASP A 34 11.21 15.01 2.21
CA ASP A 34 10.96 16.46 2.14
C ASP A 34 9.91 16.81 1.07
N THR A 35 10.00 16.17 -0.10
CA THR A 35 9.04 16.36 -1.19
C THR A 35 7.66 15.86 -0.78
N LEU A 36 7.58 14.68 -0.17
CA LEU A 36 6.32 14.12 0.34
C LEU A 36 5.65 15.05 1.36
N ARG A 37 6.43 15.59 2.30
CA ARG A 37 5.93 16.56 3.29
C ARG A 37 5.43 17.84 2.64
N ALA A 38 6.19 18.39 1.70
CA ALA A 38 5.83 19.63 1.01
C ALA A 38 4.53 19.48 0.20
N VAL A 39 4.39 18.37 -0.53
CA VAL A 39 3.16 18.06 -1.28
C VAL A 39 1.97 17.88 -0.35
N ALA A 40 2.10 17.09 0.70
CA ALA A 40 1.03 16.83 1.66
C ALA A 40 0.56 18.13 2.33
N ARG A 41 1.48 18.97 2.77
CA ARG A 41 1.18 20.27 3.40
C ARG A 41 0.42 21.20 2.45
N ARG A 42 0.78 21.20 1.17
CA ARG A 42 0.14 22.05 0.15
C ARG A 42 -1.23 21.53 -0.27
N VAL A 43 -1.36 20.21 -0.50
CA VAL A 43 -2.56 19.61 -1.10
C VAL A 43 -3.63 19.28 -0.05
N ASN A 44 -3.22 18.81 1.12
CA ASN A 44 -4.11 18.46 2.21
C ASN A 44 -3.54 18.88 3.56
N PRO A 45 -3.52 20.20 3.86
CA PRO A 45 -2.91 20.73 5.09
C PRO A 45 -3.57 20.17 6.35
N LYS A 46 -4.88 19.95 6.35
CA LYS A 46 -5.60 19.39 7.51
C LYS A 46 -5.08 18.00 7.87
N ARG A 47 -4.92 17.13 6.87
CA ARG A 47 -4.37 15.79 7.09
C ARG A 47 -2.91 15.84 7.51
N TYR A 48 -2.12 16.70 6.86
CA TYR A 48 -0.72 16.90 7.24
C TYR A 48 -0.58 17.26 8.72
N GLU A 49 -1.33 18.24 9.19
CA GLU A 49 -1.29 18.68 10.58
C GLU A 49 -1.76 17.58 11.54
N LEU A 50 -2.84 16.86 11.19
CA LEU A 50 -3.34 15.75 11.99
C LEU A 50 -2.27 14.66 12.18
N CYS A 51 -1.60 14.27 11.09
CA CYS A 51 -0.52 13.29 11.12
C CYS A 51 0.71 13.82 11.89
N ASN A 52 1.05 15.09 11.67
CA ASN A 52 2.22 15.71 12.32
C ASN A 52 2.07 15.82 13.84
N LYS A 53 0.87 16.07 14.34
CA LYS A 53 0.58 16.06 15.78
C LYS A 53 0.82 14.68 16.41
N LYS A 54 0.53 13.61 15.68
CA LYS A 54 0.68 12.24 16.17
C LYS A 54 2.11 11.72 16.05
N LEU A 55 2.82 12.04 14.97
CA LEU A 55 4.01 11.31 14.53
C LEU A 55 5.27 12.17 14.37
N ARG A 56 5.18 13.48 14.49
CA ARG A 56 6.32 14.38 14.23
C ARG A 56 6.95 14.11 12.86
N LEU A 57 6.23 14.41 11.79
CA LEU A 57 6.57 14.06 10.40
C LEU A 57 7.97 14.52 9.95
N ASN A 58 8.53 15.54 10.58
CA ASN A 58 9.90 16.00 10.31
C ASN A 58 10.98 14.95 10.69
N ARG A 59 10.63 13.95 11.48
CA ARG A 59 11.52 12.84 11.88
C ARG A 59 11.21 11.54 11.14
N CYS A 60 10.18 11.52 10.32
CA CYS A 60 9.78 10.34 9.56
C CYS A 60 10.58 10.24 8.26
N ASN A 61 10.94 8.99 7.88
CA ASN A 61 11.48 8.69 6.56
C ASN A 61 10.36 8.64 5.50
N SER A 62 10.72 8.43 4.23
CA SER A 62 9.76 8.38 3.12
C SER A 62 8.73 7.26 3.29
N ASP A 63 9.13 6.08 3.71
CA ASP A 63 8.21 4.94 3.91
C ASP A 63 7.17 5.23 4.99
N GLN A 64 7.58 5.81 6.11
CA GLN A 64 6.68 6.21 7.18
C GLN A 64 5.71 7.31 6.72
N ILE A 65 6.17 8.27 5.93
CA ILE A 65 5.29 9.32 5.40
C ILE A 65 4.30 8.74 4.39
N LEU A 66 4.73 7.83 3.51
CA LEU A 66 3.84 7.14 2.57
C LEU A 66 2.75 6.38 3.31
N ASP A 67 3.09 5.61 4.33
CA ASP A 67 2.12 4.85 5.13
C ASP A 67 1.17 5.81 5.89
N PHE A 68 1.69 6.69 6.72
CA PHE A 68 0.85 7.46 7.64
C PHE A 68 0.08 8.61 6.97
N VAL A 69 0.69 9.30 6.02
CA VAL A 69 0.09 10.47 5.39
C VAL A 69 -0.69 10.11 4.14
N TYR A 70 -0.10 9.28 3.27
CA TYR A 70 -0.69 8.89 1.99
C TYR A 70 -1.49 7.59 2.05
N GLY A 71 -1.36 6.82 3.15
CA GLY A 71 -2.07 5.55 3.34
C GLY A 71 -1.59 4.46 2.39
N VAL A 72 -0.29 4.36 2.17
CA VAL A 72 0.35 3.43 1.22
C VAL A 72 1.39 2.59 1.92
N ASP A 73 1.19 1.27 2.00
CA ASP A 73 2.15 0.33 2.56
C ASP A 73 3.26 -0.02 1.57
N HIS A 74 2.91 -0.19 0.28
CA HIS A 74 3.85 -0.50 -0.78
C HIS A 74 3.58 0.36 -2.01
N VAL A 75 4.64 0.75 -2.72
CA VAL A 75 4.57 1.47 -3.99
C VAL A 75 5.22 0.63 -5.08
N ILE A 76 4.54 0.49 -6.20
CA ILE A 76 5.00 -0.26 -7.37
C ILE A 76 5.24 0.73 -8.52
N ASP A 77 6.38 0.61 -9.19
CA ASP A 77 6.66 1.35 -10.42
C ASP A 77 5.98 0.67 -11.62
N VAL A 78 5.13 1.40 -12.30
CA VAL A 78 4.39 0.94 -13.48
C VAL A 78 5.05 1.42 -14.77
N GLY A 79 6.08 2.22 -14.68
CA GLY A 79 6.79 2.86 -15.79
C GLY A 79 6.38 4.31 -16.01
N GLU A 80 7.22 5.06 -16.71
CA GLU A 80 7.00 6.47 -17.07
C GLU A 80 6.69 7.40 -15.88
N ARG A 81 7.29 7.10 -14.71
CA ARG A 81 7.04 7.81 -13.44
C ARG A 81 5.59 7.73 -12.94
N VAL A 82 4.89 6.68 -13.34
CA VAL A 82 3.57 6.33 -12.83
C VAL A 82 3.71 5.20 -11.83
N TYR A 83 3.01 5.31 -10.71
CA TYR A 83 3.09 4.35 -9.61
C TYR A 83 1.71 3.82 -9.24
N ALA A 84 1.69 2.59 -8.72
CA ALA A 84 0.55 2.02 -8.02
C ALA A 84 0.84 1.92 -6.52
N GLY A 85 -0.15 2.26 -5.70
CA GLY A 85 -0.08 2.12 -4.25
C GLY A 85 -0.87 0.90 -3.77
N ILE A 86 -0.36 0.23 -2.75
CA ILE A 86 -1.01 -0.91 -2.09
C ILE A 86 -1.19 -0.57 -0.61
N ASP A 87 -2.38 -0.83 -0.08
CA ASP A 87 -2.69 -0.78 1.36
C ASP A 87 -3.21 -2.16 1.79
N LEU A 88 -2.59 -2.75 2.80
CA LEU A 88 -2.92 -4.08 3.32
C LEU A 88 -3.92 -4.01 4.47
N THR A 89 -4.81 -4.99 4.55
CA THR A 89 -5.68 -5.19 5.71
C THR A 89 -5.87 -6.68 6.02
N LEU A 90 -5.88 -6.99 7.30
CA LEU A 90 -6.20 -8.33 7.82
C LEU A 90 -7.67 -8.44 8.27
N ASN A 91 -8.37 -7.31 8.34
CA ASN A 91 -9.72 -7.23 8.87
C ASN A 91 -10.73 -6.91 7.77
N SER A 92 -11.64 -7.85 7.49
CA SER A 92 -12.71 -7.66 6.50
C SER A 92 -13.63 -6.47 6.82
N ALA A 93 -13.90 -6.21 8.11
CA ALA A 93 -14.69 -5.04 8.52
C ALA A 93 -14.02 -3.71 8.23
N GLY A 94 -12.69 -3.69 8.09
CA GLY A 94 -11.91 -2.50 7.77
C GLY A 94 -11.84 -2.15 6.29
N ILE A 95 -12.24 -3.05 5.38
CA ILE A 95 -12.06 -2.86 3.92
C ILE A 95 -12.82 -1.62 3.44
N ALA A 96 -14.09 -1.49 3.78
CA ALA A 96 -14.91 -0.36 3.34
C ALA A 96 -14.34 0.99 3.81
N SER A 97 -13.85 1.04 5.06
CA SER A 97 -13.19 2.22 5.64
C SER A 97 -11.89 2.55 4.90
N LYS A 98 -11.07 1.55 4.61
CA LYS A 98 -9.82 1.73 3.86
C LYS A 98 -10.07 2.18 2.41
N VAL A 99 -11.05 1.61 1.74
CA VAL A 99 -11.47 2.03 0.39
C VAL A 99 -11.98 3.48 0.39
N SER A 100 -12.80 3.85 1.37
CA SER A 100 -13.28 5.23 1.52
C SER A 100 -12.13 6.21 1.76
N LYS A 101 -11.23 5.88 2.68
CA LYS A 101 -10.00 6.68 2.93
C LYS A 101 -9.13 6.77 1.68
N ALA A 102 -8.97 5.65 0.97
CA ALA A 102 -8.19 5.63 -0.27
C ALA A 102 -8.75 6.60 -1.32
N ARG A 103 -10.07 6.62 -1.49
CA ARG A 103 -10.74 7.56 -2.39
C ARG A 103 -10.54 9.03 -1.98
N GLN A 104 -10.61 9.33 -0.70
CA GLN A 104 -10.37 10.68 -0.18
C GLN A 104 -8.93 11.16 -0.42
N LEU A 105 -7.96 10.25 -0.46
CA LEU A 105 -6.55 10.57 -0.65
C LEU A 105 -6.08 10.51 -2.12
N THR A 106 -6.96 10.16 -3.05
CA THR A 106 -6.63 9.99 -4.49
C THR A 106 -5.96 11.23 -5.06
N LYS A 107 -6.52 12.42 -4.80
CA LYS A 107 -5.95 13.68 -5.30
C LYS A 107 -4.53 13.92 -4.77
N MET A 108 -4.30 13.67 -3.49
CA MET A 108 -3.00 13.88 -2.87
C MET A 108 -1.97 12.89 -3.43
N ARG A 109 -2.34 11.61 -3.58
CA ARG A 109 -1.47 10.58 -4.16
C ARG A 109 -1.14 10.86 -5.63
N ALA A 110 -2.08 11.40 -6.41
CA ALA A 110 -1.86 11.79 -7.80
C ALA A 110 -0.73 12.82 -7.94
N HIS A 111 -0.58 13.74 -6.98
CA HIS A 111 0.49 14.74 -6.98
C HIS A 111 1.91 14.15 -6.79
N ILE A 112 2.01 12.93 -6.31
CA ILE A 112 3.28 12.21 -6.21
C ILE A 112 3.42 11.07 -7.24
N GLY A 113 2.51 11.02 -8.22
CA GLY A 113 2.55 10.05 -9.31
C GLY A 113 1.86 8.71 -9.02
N ILE A 114 1.25 8.52 -7.85
CA ILE A 114 0.48 7.31 -7.54
C ILE A 114 -0.92 7.47 -8.16
N ARG A 115 -1.13 6.80 -9.28
CA ARG A 115 -2.35 6.90 -10.11
C ARG A 115 -3.33 5.77 -9.89
N GLN A 116 -2.84 4.58 -9.52
CA GLN A 116 -3.64 3.40 -9.22
C GLN A 116 -3.50 3.03 -7.76
N PHE A 117 -4.56 2.50 -7.17
CA PHE A 117 -4.54 2.12 -5.77
C PHE A 117 -5.32 0.84 -5.51
N ILE A 118 -4.72 -0.05 -4.73
CA ILE A 118 -5.27 -1.37 -4.44
C ILE A 118 -5.29 -1.59 -2.94
N VAL A 119 -6.47 -1.87 -2.39
CA VAL A 119 -6.64 -2.36 -1.03
C VAL A 119 -6.63 -3.88 -1.08
N VAL A 120 -5.67 -4.50 -0.43
CA VAL A 120 -5.50 -5.96 -0.39
C VAL A 120 -5.96 -6.49 0.96
N HIS A 121 -7.01 -7.30 0.96
CA HIS A 121 -7.45 -8.04 2.13
C HIS A 121 -6.75 -9.40 2.15
N MET A 122 -5.87 -9.60 3.12
CA MET A 122 -5.11 -10.83 3.29
C MET A 122 -5.86 -11.79 4.22
N VAL A 123 -6.18 -12.98 3.73
CA VAL A 123 -7.07 -13.96 4.38
C VAL A 123 -6.35 -15.28 4.58
N GLY A 124 -6.58 -15.94 5.71
CA GLY A 124 -6.13 -17.28 5.98
C GLY A 124 -5.36 -17.44 7.28
N ASP A 125 -4.80 -18.61 7.49
CA ASP A 125 -3.98 -18.93 8.65
C ASP A 125 -2.51 -18.62 8.40
N TRP A 126 -2.02 -17.59 9.08
CA TRP A 126 -0.62 -17.15 8.99
C TRP A 126 0.36 -18.07 9.70
N SER A 127 -0.13 -18.98 10.54
CA SER A 127 0.70 -19.96 11.23
C SER A 127 1.00 -21.18 10.35
N ASP A 128 0.14 -21.45 9.37
CA ASP A 128 0.27 -22.57 8.42
C ASP A 128 -0.11 -22.15 6.99
N PRO A 129 0.69 -21.30 6.33
CA PRO A 129 0.43 -20.86 4.97
C PRO A 129 0.60 -22.01 3.97
N ASP A 130 -0.34 -22.14 3.03
CA ASP A 130 -0.29 -23.12 1.96
C ASP A 130 0.39 -22.54 0.71
N PRO A 131 1.55 -23.06 0.30
CA PRO A 131 2.28 -22.57 -0.88
C PRO A 131 1.47 -22.63 -2.18
N ALA A 132 0.57 -23.60 -2.34
CA ALA A 132 -0.27 -23.73 -3.53
C ALA A 132 -1.32 -22.62 -3.57
N VAL A 133 -1.94 -22.32 -2.43
CA VAL A 133 -2.90 -21.21 -2.28
C VAL A 133 -2.23 -19.86 -2.50
N ILE A 134 -1.03 -19.66 -1.93
CA ILE A 134 -0.24 -18.43 -2.14
C ILE A 134 0.08 -18.24 -3.61
N ARG A 135 0.48 -19.30 -4.32
CA ARG A 135 0.79 -19.22 -5.76
C ARG A 135 -0.43 -18.78 -6.56
N GLN A 136 -1.58 -19.42 -6.36
CA GLN A 136 -2.83 -19.05 -7.02
C GLN A 136 -3.20 -17.59 -6.71
N SER A 137 -3.15 -17.20 -5.45
CA SER A 137 -3.46 -15.81 -5.04
C SER A 137 -2.47 -14.81 -5.64
N THR A 138 -1.22 -15.19 -5.85
CA THR A 138 -0.21 -14.34 -6.51
C THR A 138 -0.58 -14.12 -7.98
N ASP A 139 -1.03 -15.15 -8.69
CA ASP A 139 -1.46 -15.05 -10.08
C ASP A 139 -2.70 -14.14 -10.20
N GLU A 140 -3.70 -14.36 -9.35
CA GLU A 140 -4.92 -13.52 -9.28
C GLU A 140 -4.58 -12.06 -8.94
N PHE A 141 -3.64 -11.85 -8.02
CA PHE A 141 -3.15 -10.52 -7.67
C PHE A 141 -2.47 -9.82 -8.85
N TRP A 142 -1.65 -10.56 -9.61
CA TRP A 142 -0.98 -10.04 -10.79
C TRP A 142 -1.98 -9.64 -11.88
N GLU A 143 -2.99 -10.46 -12.14
CA GLU A 143 -4.08 -10.14 -13.07
C GLU A 143 -4.81 -8.86 -12.64
N SER A 144 -5.13 -8.75 -11.35
CA SER A 144 -5.78 -7.56 -10.77
C SER A 144 -4.92 -6.30 -10.89
N LEU A 145 -3.59 -6.42 -10.74
CA LEU A 145 -2.65 -5.33 -10.98
C LEU A 145 -2.68 -4.89 -12.45
N CYS A 146 -2.63 -5.85 -13.38
CA CYS A 146 -2.67 -5.55 -14.82
C CYS A 146 -3.98 -4.85 -15.20
N ASP A 147 -5.11 -5.30 -14.68
CA ASP A 147 -6.40 -4.67 -14.89
C ASP A 147 -6.45 -3.24 -14.31
N ALA A 148 -5.87 -3.05 -13.13
CA ALA A 148 -5.78 -1.73 -12.51
C ALA A 148 -4.94 -0.77 -13.36
N PHE A 149 -3.83 -1.24 -13.94
CA PHE A 149 -2.95 -0.42 -14.78
C PHE A 149 -3.59 -0.02 -16.11
N ASN A 150 -4.47 -0.86 -16.62
CA ASN A 150 -5.21 -0.61 -17.88
C ASN A 150 -6.52 0.17 -17.65
N GLY A 151 -6.91 0.38 -16.38
CA GLY A 151 -8.13 1.07 -16.01
C GLY A 151 -7.97 2.59 -15.89
N PRO A 152 -9.07 3.30 -15.56
CA PRO A 152 -9.03 4.73 -15.29
C PRO A 152 -8.10 5.07 -14.14
N ALA A 153 -7.36 6.17 -14.28
CA ALA A 153 -6.43 6.66 -13.29
C ALA A 153 -7.16 6.95 -11.97
N ASP A 154 -7.59 7.03 -11.15
CA ASP A 154 -8.29 7.41 -9.92
C ASP A 154 -9.19 6.31 -9.35
N ARG A 155 -9.14 5.11 -9.94
CA ARG A 155 -9.91 3.98 -9.43
C ARG A 155 -9.21 3.33 -8.25
N VAL A 156 -9.99 3.04 -7.21
CA VAL A 156 -9.56 2.23 -6.06
C VAL A 156 -10.08 0.81 -6.25
N HIS A 157 -9.16 -0.14 -6.32
CA HIS A 157 -9.47 -1.58 -6.42
C HIS A 157 -9.42 -2.22 -5.04
N SER A 158 -10.20 -3.27 -4.83
CA SER A 158 -10.15 -4.11 -3.63
C SER A 158 -10.07 -5.56 -4.06
N ILE A 159 -9.06 -6.27 -3.55
CA ILE A 159 -8.82 -7.69 -3.85
C ILE A 159 -8.59 -8.48 -2.57
N GLN A 160 -8.88 -9.78 -2.63
CA GLN A 160 -8.49 -10.73 -1.60
C GLN A 160 -7.19 -11.42 -1.99
N PHE A 161 -6.31 -11.59 -1.00
CA PHE A 161 -5.12 -12.42 -1.11
C PHE A 161 -5.17 -13.54 -0.07
N ARG A 162 -5.23 -14.78 -0.50
CA ARG A 162 -5.32 -15.94 0.39
C ARG A 162 -3.93 -16.52 0.66
N VAL A 163 -3.69 -16.92 1.90
CA VAL A 163 -2.47 -17.59 2.34
C VAL A 163 -2.70 -19.06 2.74
N SER A 164 -3.95 -19.41 2.98
CA SER A 164 -4.35 -20.79 3.28
C SER A 164 -5.77 -21.10 2.79
#